data_ddc87df7534eea5fa9570e4263f7e082
#
_entry.id   ddc87df7534eea5fa9570e4263f7e082
#
_cell.length_a   1.000
_cell.length_b   1.000
_cell.length_c   1.000
_cell.angle_alpha   90.00
_cell.angle_beta   90.00
_cell.angle_gamma   90.00
#
_symmetry.space_group_name_H-M   'P 1'
#
loop_
_entity.id
_entity.type
_entity.pdbx_description
1 polymer ?
#
loop_
_entity_poly.entity_id
_entity_poly.type
_entity_poly.pdbx_seq_one_letter_code
_entity_poly.pdbx_strand_id
1 'polypeptide(L)'
;YEICACLVGSEMCIRDRDGSMRDALSLLDQCIAFYLGEKLTYDNVLEVLGTVDIQVYSDLLDMILSQDINGVMDLLEDVARQGREWSQFITDFLWYLRNLLLVGQGNAAEEALEVSTDQLKLLQEKAQQVEENTLIRYIRILSELLERIRYATSKRVLVEVEMMKMCRPQMEADTNSLADRVRQLEQQL
;
A
#
# COMPACT_ATOMS: atom_id res chain seq x y z
N TYR A 1 -7.14 -34.25 7.94
CA TYR A 1 -7.79 -33.09 7.30
C TYR A 1 -7.45 -31.86 8.15
N GLU A 2 -6.38 -31.17 7.79
CA GLU A 2 -5.99 -29.92 8.47
C GLU A 2 -6.73 -28.74 7.80
N ILE A 3 -7.91 -28.45 8.30
CA ILE A 3 -8.79 -27.37 7.83
C ILE A 3 -8.26 -25.97 8.25
N CYS A 4 -7.30 -25.91 9.18
CA CYS A 4 -6.79 -24.63 9.70
C CYS A 4 -6.08 -23.74 8.67
N ALA A 5 -5.37 -24.29 7.69
CA ALA A 5 -4.70 -23.49 6.65
C ALA A 5 -5.71 -22.89 5.66
N CYS A 6 -6.84 -23.55 5.43
CA CYS A 6 -7.92 -23.05 4.58
C CYS A 6 -8.68 -21.86 5.20
N LEU A 7 -8.77 -21.76 6.54
CA LEU A 7 -9.47 -20.69 7.23
C LEU A 7 -8.75 -19.34 7.09
N VAL A 8 -7.43 -19.31 7.22
CA VAL A 8 -6.63 -18.09 7.06
C VAL A 8 -6.71 -17.58 5.61
N GLY A 9 -6.64 -18.49 4.63
CA GLY A 9 -6.80 -18.14 3.21
C GLY A 9 -8.23 -17.65 2.89
N SER A 10 -9.27 -18.22 3.50
CA SER A 10 -10.65 -17.82 3.26
C SER A 10 -10.99 -16.43 3.81
N GLU A 11 -10.50 -16.06 5.00
CA GLU A 11 -10.71 -14.72 5.56
C GLU A 11 -10.09 -13.63 4.67
N MET A 12 -8.90 -13.87 4.14
CA MET A 12 -8.22 -12.98 3.24
C MET A 12 -8.94 -12.85 1.90
N CYS A 13 -9.40 -13.97 1.33
CA CYS A 13 -10.20 -14.00 0.10
C CYS A 13 -11.56 -13.28 0.25
N ILE A 14 -12.21 -13.37 1.42
CA ILE A 14 -13.47 -12.68 1.71
C ILE A 14 -13.24 -11.16 1.75
N ARG A 15 -12.12 -10.72 2.32
CA ARG A 15 -11.77 -9.31 2.47
C ARG A 15 -11.48 -8.64 1.13
N ASP A 16 -10.78 -9.31 0.23
CA ASP A 16 -10.39 -8.78 -1.09
C ASP A 16 -11.55 -8.68 -2.10
N ARG A 17 -12.70 -9.31 -1.83
CA ARG A 17 -13.82 -9.39 -2.77
C ARG A 17 -15.17 -8.96 -2.17
N ASP A 18 -15.17 -7.84 -1.41
CA ASP A 18 -16.38 -7.23 -0.84
C ASP A 18 -17.27 -8.20 -0.04
N GLY A 19 -16.68 -9.25 0.55
CA GLY A 19 -17.36 -10.21 1.41
C GLY A 19 -18.19 -11.27 0.68
N SER A 20 -18.05 -11.43 -0.65
CA SER A 20 -18.75 -12.48 -1.39
C SER A 20 -18.14 -13.86 -1.14
N MET A 21 -18.87 -14.76 -0.48
CA MET A 21 -18.45 -16.15 -0.23
C MET A 21 -18.15 -16.91 -1.52
N ARG A 22 -18.87 -16.62 -2.61
CA ARG A 22 -18.68 -17.27 -3.91
C ARG A 22 -17.32 -16.91 -4.50
N ASP A 23 -16.94 -15.63 -4.43
CA ASP A 23 -15.68 -15.16 -4.97
C ASP A 23 -14.50 -15.64 -4.11
N ALA A 24 -14.67 -15.70 -2.78
CA ALA A 24 -13.71 -16.30 -1.87
C ALA A 24 -13.43 -17.77 -2.18
N LEU A 25 -14.45 -18.56 -2.46
CA LEU A 25 -14.30 -19.97 -2.87
C LEU A 25 -13.60 -20.09 -4.23
N SER A 26 -13.91 -19.21 -5.18
CA SER A 26 -13.26 -19.20 -6.50
C SER A 26 -11.77 -18.87 -6.39
N LEU A 27 -11.39 -17.94 -5.50
CA LEU A 27 -9.99 -17.62 -5.22
C LEU A 27 -9.27 -18.77 -4.52
N LEU A 28 -9.94 -19.43 -3.58
CA LEU A 28 -9.39 -20.60 -2.90
C LEU A 28 -9.14 -21.76 -3.90
N ASP A 29 -10.07 -22.00 -4.83
CA ASP A 29 -9.88 -22.98 -5.90
C ASP A 29 -8.69 -22.62 -6.80
N GLN A 30 -8.48 -21.35 -7.10
CA GLN A 30 -7.30 -20.88 -7.83
C GLN A 30 -6.02 -21.15 -7.05
N CYS A 31 -5.97 -20.79 -5.77
CA CYS A 31 -4.81 -21.08 -4.92
C CYS A 31 -4.48 -22.57 -4.84
N ILE A 32 -5.50 -23.43 -4.70
CA ILE A 32 -5.33 -24.89 -4.69
C ILE A 32 -4.82 -25.40 -6.04
N ALA A 33 -5.30 -24.84 -7.14
CA ALA A 33 -4.87 -25.25 -8.49
C ALA A 33 -3.43 -24.87 -8.80
N PHE A 34 -2.94 -23.73 -8.28
CA PHE A 34 -1.56 -23.28 -8.44
C PHE A 34 -0.58 -24.11 -7.60
N TYR A 35 -0.96 -24.47 -6.38
CA TYR A 35 -0.12 -25.18 -5.40
C TYR A 35 -0.62 -26.59 -5.13
N LEU A 36 -0.95 -27.34 -6.20
CA LEU A 36 -1.46 -28.71 -6.14
C LEU A 36 -0.49 -29.64 -5.37
N GLY A 37 -0.93 -30.04 -4.16
CA GLY A 37 -0.18 -30.98 -3.31
C GLY A 37 0.79 -30.34 -2.32
N GLU A 38 0.92 -29.01 -2.30
CA GLU A 38 1.69 -28.28 -1.31
C GLU A 38 0.79 -27.67 -0.22
N LYS A 39 1.37 -27.35 0.95
CA LYS A 39 0.64 -26.59 1.97
C LYS A 39 0.48 -25.16 1.49
N LEU A 40 -0.77 -24.69 1.42
CA LEU A 40 -1.05 -23.28 1.20
C LEU A 40 -0.53 -22.47 2.41
N THR A 41 0.51 -21.67 2.18
CA THR A 41 1.01 -20.68 3.12
C THR A 41 0.39 -19.33 2.83
N TYR A 42 0.52 -18.40 3.77
CA TYR A 42 0.08 -17.01 3.59
C TYR A 42 0.76 -16.37 2.35
N ASP A 43 2.07 -16.57 2.20
CA ASP A 43 2.84 -16.04 1.08
C ASP A 43 2.37 -16.59 -0.27
N ASN A 44 2.05 -17.89 -0.33
CA ASN A 44 1.51 -18.52 -1.53
C ASN A 44 0.16 -17.93 -1.94
N VAL A 45 -0.70 -17.62 -0.97
CA VAL A 45 -2.00 -16.98 -1.22
C VAL A 45 -1.82 -15.55 -1.71
N LEU A 46 -0.92 -14.76 -1.10
CA LEU A 46 -0.57 -13.42 -1.55
C LEU A 46 -0.08 -13.41 -3.00
N GLU A 47 0.79 -14.38 -3.35
CA GLU A 47 1.33 -14.50 -4.71
C GLU A 47 0.23 -14.76 -5.75
N VAL A 48 -0.70 -15.68 -5.46
CA VAL A 48 -1.84 -15.98 -6.37
C VAL A 48 -2.82 -14.82 -6.47
N LEU A 49 -3.08 -14.12 -5.37
CA LEU A 49 -3.97 -12.96 -5.34
C LEU A 49 -3.33 -11.72 -5.99
N GLY A 50 -2.01 -11.75 -6.18
CA GLY A 50 -1.28 -10.59 -6.67
C GLY A 50 -1.26 -9.41 -5.70
N THR A 51 -1.61 -9.65 -4.43
CA THR A 51 -1.58 -8.60 -3.40
C THR A 51 -0.15 -8.32 -2.96
N VAL A 52 0.16 -7.07 -2.66
CA VAL A 52 1.47 -6.66 -2.14
C VAL A 52 1.46 -6.81 -0.62
N ASP A 53 2.51 -7.37 -0.05
CA ASP A 53 2.66 -7.40 1.40
C ASP A 53 2.69 -5.95 1.95
N ILE A 54 2.04 -5.75 3.09
CA ILE A 54 2.07 -4.47 3.84
C ILE A 54 3.51 -3.98 4.06
N GLN A 55 4.47 -4.90 4.19
CA GLN A 55 5.87 -4.58 4.34
C GLN A 55 6.42 -3.79 3.14
N VAL A 56 6.06 -4.15 1.91
CA VAL A 56 6.48 -3.44 0.69
C VAL A 56 6.01 -1.99 0.70
N TYR A 57 4.79 -1.73 1.19
CA TYR A 57 4.27 -0.36 1.33
C TYR A 57 4.97 0.41 2.46
N SER A 58 5.33 -0.27 3.55
CA SER A 58 6.15 0.31 4.61
C SER A 58 7.52 0.73 4.11
N ASP A 59 8.19 -0.16 3.36
CA ASP A 59 9.51 0.10 2.78
C ASP A 59 9.44 1.22 1.74
N LEU A 60 8.40 1.23 0.89
CA LEU A 60 8.15 2.31 -0.07
C LEU A 60 7.99 3.66 0.63
N LEU A 61 7.22 3.71 1.72
CA LEU A 61 7.05 4.93 2.51
C LEU A 61 8.38 5.41 3.10
N ASP A 62 9.21 4.50 3.62
CA ASP A 62 10.54 4.84 4.16
C ASP A 62 11.47 5.43 3.09
N MET A 63 11.50 4.82 1.90
CA MET A 63 12.26 5.34 0.76
C MET A 63 11.78 6.73 0.34
N ILE A 64 10.46 6.98 0.36
CA ILE A 64 9.88 8.29 0.05
C ILE A 64 10.29 9.32 1.11
N LEU A 65 10.18 8.98 2.40
CA LEU A 65 10.53 9.86 3.51
C LEU A 65 12.03 10.19 3.54
N SER A 66 12.88 9.20 3.24
CA SER A 66 14.33 9.38 3.11
C SER A 66 14.76 10.05 1.80
N GLN A 67 13.81 10.35 0.90
CA GLN A 67 14.06 10.93 -0.42
C GLN A 67 14.96 10.06 -1.33
N ASP A 68 14.98 8.75 -1.09
CA ASP A 68 15.70 7.78 -1.91
C ASP A 68 14.93 7.44 -3.19
N ILE A 69 15.11 8.29 -4.21
CA ILE A 69 14.46 8.10 -5.51
C ILE A 69 14.91 6.80 -6.19
N ASN A 70 16.19 6.41 -6.01
CA ASN A 70 16.69 5.19 -6.67
C ASN A 70 16.02 3.95 -6.08
N GLY A 71 15.96 3.85 -4.76
CA GLY A 71 15.24 2.75 -4.09
C GLY A 71 13.77 2.67 -4.49
N VAL A 72 13.09 3.83 -4.59
CA VAL A 72 11.70 3.87 -5.07
C VAL A 72 11.59 3.36 -6.49
N MET A 73 12.49 3.76 -7.42
CA MET A 73 12.45 3.29 -8.82
C MET A 73 12.74 1.79 -8.92
N ASP A 74 13.69 1.27 -8.16
CA ASP A 74 14.01 -0.15 -8.14
C ASP A 74 12.82 -0.99 -7.64
N LEU A 75 12.15 -0.54 -6.57
CA LEU A 75 10.93 -1.18 -6.07
C LEU A 75 9.80 -1.17 -7.12
N LEU A 76 9.58 -0.04 -7.79
CA LEU A 76 8.57 0.06 -8.86
C LEU A 76 8.91 -0.85 -10.04
N GLU A 77 10.20 -1.04 -10.35
CA GLU A 77 10.62 -1.99 -11.39
C GLU A 77 10.30 -3.43 -10.99
N ASP A 78 10.50 -3.80 -9.73
CA ASP A 78 10.15 -5.13 -9.22
C ASP A 78 8.63 -5.38 -9.26
N VAL A 79 7.82 -4.38 -8.91
CA VAL A 79 6.36 -4.41 -9.06
C VAL A 79 5.95 -4.63 -10.52
N ALA A 80 6.64 -3.93 -11.45
CA ALA A 80 6.40 -4.09 -12.89
C ALA A 80 6.78 -5.49 -13.39
N ARG A 81 7.91 -6.05 -12.92
CA ARG A 81 8.38 -7.41 -13.27
C ARG A 81 7.40 -8.48 -12.79
N GLN A 82 6.76 -8.27 -11.64
CA GLN A 82 5.73 -9.16 -11.11
C GLN A 82 4.40 -9.07 -11.90
N GLY A 83 4.30 -8.16 -12.88
CA GLY A 83 3.11 -8.00 -13.70
C GLY A 83 1.90 -7.44 -12.97
N ARG A 84 2.10 -6.74 -11.85
CA ARG A 84 1.01 -6.18 -11.04
C ARG A 84 0.31 -5.01 -11.74
N GLU A 85 -0.98 -4.90 -11.50
CA GLU A 85 -1.79 -3.80 -12.04
C GLU A 85 -1.52 -2.51 -11.25
N TRP A 86 -1.14 -1.44 -11.95
CA TRP A 86 -0.72 -0.18 -11.33
C TRP A 86 -1.82 0.52 -10.54
N SER A 87 -3.06 0.48 -11.01
CA SER A 87 -4.17 1.12 -10.30
C SER A 87 -4.45 0.42 -8.98
N GLN A 88 -4.36 -0.93 -8.95
CA GLN A 88 -4.51 -1.70 -7.73
C GLN A 88 -3.38 -1.40 -6.74
N PHE A 89 -2.12 -1.42 -7.21
CA PHE A 89 -0.96 -1.10 -6.37
C PHE A 89 -1.08 0.27 -5.70
N ILE A 90 -1.52 1.30 -6.45
CA ILE A 90 -1.72 2.64 -5.90
C ILE A 90 -2.92 2.69 -4.94
N THR A 91 -3.99 1.96 -5.23
CA THR A 91 -5.16 1.86 -4.32
C THR A 91 -4.77 1.25 -2.99
N ASP A 92 -4.00 0.16 -3.00
CA ASP A 92 -3.54 -0.52 -1.80
C ASP A 92 -2.57 0.36 -0.99
N PHE A 93 -1.67 1.07 -1.67
CA PHE A 93 -0.79 2.03 -1.02
C PHE A 93 -1.55 3.20 -0.38
N LEU A 94 -2.57 3.73 -1.06
CA LEU A 94 -3.44 4.76 -0.51
C LEU A 94 -4.20 4.25 0.72
N TRP A 95 -4.70 3.01 0.67
CA TRP A 95 -5.36 2.37 1.80
C TRP A 95 -4.39 2.20 2.99
N TYR A 96 -3.13 1.81 2.73
CA TYR A 96 -2.09 1.74 3.74
C TYR A 96 -1.84 3.09 4.43
N LEU A 97 -1.68 4.18 3.67
CA LEU A 97 -1.49 5.53 4.22
C LEU A 97 -2.70 6.03 5.01
N ARG A 98 -3.93 5.73 4.55
CA ARG A 98 -5.16 6.02 5.28
C ARG A 98 -5.16 5.33 6.65
N ASN A 99 -4.77 4.06 6.70
CA ASN A 99 -4.73 3.32 7.95
C ASN A 99 -3.69 3.89 8.91
N LEU A 100 -2.51 4.29 8.41
CA LEU A 100 -1.52 5.00 9.22
C LEU A 100 -2.09 6.30 9.82
N LEU A 101 -2.83 7.07 9.03
CA LEU A 101 -3.46 8.31 9.50
C LEU A 101 -4.48 8.05 10.61
N LEU A 102 -5.35 7.05 10.46
CA LEU A 102 -6.36 6.68 11.46
C LEU A 102 -5.72 6.19 12.77
N VAL A 103 -4.67 5.38 12.65
CA VAL A 103 -3.91 4.88 13.80
C VAL A 103 -3.23 6.03 14.54
N GLY A 104 -2.64 6.97 13.82
CA GLY A 104 -1.97 8.14 14.39
C GLY A 104 -2.91 9.07 15.16
N GLN A 105 -4.19 9.14 14.77
CA GLN A 105 -5.21 9.93 15.47
C GLN A 105 -5.82 9.23 16.71
N GLY A 106 -5.36 8.02 17.06
CA GLY A 106 -5.89 7.26 18.20
C GLY A 106 -7.28 6.65 17.97
N ASN A 107 -7.82 6.74 16.76
CA ASN A 107 -9.11 6.17 16.37
C ASN A 107 -9.00 4.71 15.88
N ALA A 108 -7.97 4.01 16.33
CA ALA A 108 -7.70 2.62 15.94
C ALA A 108 -8.62 1.65 16.68
N ALA A 109 -9.91 1.64 16.38
CA ALA A 109 -10.72 0.46 16.64
C ALA A 109 -10.27 -0.61 15.64
N GLU A 110 -9.79 -1.77 16.12
CA GLU A 110 -9.35 -2.90 15.30
C GLU A 110 -10.39 -3.27 14.24
N GLU A 111 -11.67 -3.14 14.57
CA GLU A 111 -12.80 -3.40 13.67
C GLU A 111 -12.89 -2.40 12.49
N ALA A 112 -12.39 -1.16 12.67
CA ALA A 112 -12.45 -0.13 11.63
C ALA A 112 -11.28 -0.19 10.64
N LEU A 113 -10.19 -0.89 11.00
CA LEU A 113 -8.98 -0.97 10.19
C LEU A 113 -8.89 -2.23 9.35
N GLU A 114 -9.70 -3.26 9.67
CA GLU A 114 -9.71 -4.56 8.95
C GLU A 114 -8.31 -5.20 8.82
N VAL A 115 -7.44 -4.97 9.80
CA VAL A 115 -6.07 -5.48 9.85
C VAL A 115 -5.88 -6.47 10.99
N SER A 116 -4.90 -7.37 10.88
CA SER A 116 -4.55 -8.28 11.96
C SER A 116 -3.87 -7.54 13.13
N THR A 117 -3.90 -8.13 14.33
CA THR A 117 -3.29 -7.55 15.54
C THR A 117 -1.79 -7.28 15.38
N ASP A 118 -1.08 -8.12 14.61
CA ASP A 118 0.35 -7.93 14.36
C ASP A 118 0.61 -6.81 13.35
N GLN A 119 -0.23 -6.69 12.33
CA GLN A 119 -0.20 -5.57 11.38
C GLN A 119 -0.52 -4.24 12.08
N LEU A 120 -1.46 -4.25 13.04
CA LEU A 120 -1.80 -3.06 13.82
C LEU A 120 -0.60 -2.52 14.60
N LYS A 121 0.22 -3.38 15.22
CA LYS A 121 1.44 -2.96 15.92
C LYS A 121 2.44 -2.29 14.98
N LEU A 122 2.68 -2.90 13.82
CA LEU A 122 3.56 -2.32 12.79
C LEU A 122 3.06 -0.95 12.31
N LEU A 123 1.74 -0.81 12.10
CA LEU A 123 1.13 0.46 11.73
C LEU A 123 1.26 1.50 12.85
N GLN A 124 1.11 1.10 14.13
CA GLN A 124 1.27 2.01 15.28
C GLN A 124 2.69 2.56 15.41
N GLU A 125 3.70 1.69 15.28
CA GLU A 125 5.10 2.09 15.29
C GLU A 125 5.41 3.05 14.15
N LYS A 126 4.89 2.77 12.96
CA LYS A 126 5.11 3.58 11.78
C LYS A 126 4.38 4.93 11.82
N ALA A 127 3.15 4.95 12.34
CA ALA A 127 2.35 6.17 12.47
C ALA A 127 3.01 7.22 13.38
N GLN A 128 3.82 6.79 14.37
CA GLN A 128 4.58 7.70 15.23
C GLN A 128 5.76 8.37 14.52
N GLN A 129 6.22 7.83 13.39
CA GLN A 129 7.38 8.34 12.66
C GLN A 129 7.01 9.34 11.57
N VAL A 130 5.73 9.44 11.19
CA VAL A 130 5.29 10.24 10.05
C VAL A 130 4.32 11.33 10.50
N GLU A 131 4.56 12.56 10.08
CA GLU A 131 3.67 13.68 10.37
C GLU A 131 2.32 13.52 9.64
N GLU A 132 1.23 13.84 10.34
CA GLU A 132 -0.14 13.80 9.82
C GLU A 132 -0.29 14.60 8.51
N ASN A 133 0.26 15.80 8.44
CA ASN A 133 0.18 16.65 7.25
C ASN A 133 0.88 16.03 6.04
N THR A 134 1.98 15.31 6.27
CA THR A 134 2.70 14.58 5.21
C THR A 134 1.85 13.43 4.67
N LEU A 135 1.18 12.66 5.55
CA LEU A 135 0.26 11.61 5.14
C LEU A 135 -0.92 12.16 4.33
N ILE A 136 -1.53 13.26 4.78
CA ILE A 136 -2.65 13.91 4.06
C ILE A 136 -2.19 14.38 2.68
N ARG A 137 -0.98 14.94 2.56
CA ARG A 137 -0.40 15.34 1.28
C ARG A 137 -0.24 14.13 0.34
N TYR A 138 0.32 13.04 0.82
CA TYR A 138 0.50 11.83 0.03
C TYR A 138 -0.82 11.21 -0.42
N ILE A 139 -1.81 11.13 0.48
CA ILE A 139 -3.16 10.66 0.16
C ILE A 139 -3.77 11.50 -0.96
N ARG A 140 -3.62 12.82 -0.93
CA ARG A 140 -4.11 13.72 -1.98
C ARG A 140 -3.45 13.42 -3.32
N ILE A 141 -2.11 13.35 -3.36
CA ILE A 141 -1.34 13.06 -4.59
C ILE A 141 -1.79 11.73 -5.20
N LEU A 142 -1.91 10.69 -4.37
CA LEU A 142 -2.31 9.36 -4.84
C LEU A 142 -3.78 9.33 -5.30
N SER A 143 -4.68 10.08 -4.66
CA SER A 143 -6.08 10.20 -5.10
C SER A 143 -6.18 10.86 -6.47
N GLU A 144 -5.46 11.96 -6.70
CA GLU A 144 -5.37 12.62 -8.00
C GLU A 144 -4.73 11.70 -9.07
N LEU A 145 -3.71 10.91 -8.67
CA LEU A 145 -3.10 9.92 -9.54
C LEU A 145 -4.10 8.85 -9.95
N LEU A 146 -4.93 8.33 -9.03
CA LEU A 146 -5.94 7.30 -9.33
C LEU A 146 -7.00 7.78 -10.33
N GLU A 147 -7.37 9.05 -10.30
CA GLU A 147 -8.27 9.61 -11.31
C GLU A 147 -7.62 9.65 -12.70
N ARG A 148 -6.34 10.02 -12.76
CA ARG A 148 -5.60 10.20 -14.01
C ARG A 148 -5.15 8.88 -14.64
N ILE A 149 -4.79 7.87 -13.82
CA ILE A 149 -4.22 6.60 -14.27
C ILE A 149 -5.20 5.79 -15.13
N ARG A 150 -6.51 5.98 -14.93
CA ARG A 150 -7.57 5.29 -15.71
C ARG A 150 -7.49 5.61 -17.20
N TYR A 151 -7.06 6.83 -17.55
CA TYR A 151 -7.02 7.34 -18.91
C TYR A 151 -5.60 7.46 -19.46
N ALA A 152 -4.59 7.08 -18.67
CA ALA A 152 -3.20 7.22 -19.05
C ALA A 152 -2.77 6.16 -20.07
N THR A 153 -2.09 6.59 -21.15
CA THR A 153 -1.48 5.69 -22.12
C THR A 153 -0.31 4.90 -21.53
N SER A 154 0.46 5.52 -20.63
CA SER A 154 1.56 4.89 -19.90
C SER A 154 1.35 5.06 -18.41
N LYS A 155 0.69 4.06 -17.79
CA LYS A 155 0.42 4.04 -16.35
C LYS A 155 1.71 4.08 -15.53
N ARG A 156 2.72 3.29 -15.94
CA ARG A 156 4.02 3.20 -15.27
C ARG A 156 4.70 4.57 -15.14
N VAL A 157 4.87 5.30 -16.25
CA VAL A 157 5.53 6.61 -16.24
C VAL A 157 4.79 7.61 -15.34
N LEU A 158 3.45 7.55 -15.35
CA LEU A 158 2.65 8.43 -14.50
C LEU A 158 2.90 8.14 -13.02
N VAL A 159 2.93 6.87 -12.62
CA VAL A 159 3.25 6.44 -11.24
C VAL A 159 4.66 6.88 -10.86
N GLU A 160 5.68 6.60 -11.69
CA GLU A 160 7.06 6.99 -11.44
C GLU A 160 7.19 8.50 -11.18
N VAL A 161 6.56 9.34 -12.00
CA VAL A 161 6.58 10.80 -11.85
C VAL A 161 5.93 11.26 -10.54
N GLU A 162 4.77 10.70 -10.18
CA GLU A 162 4.09 11.09 -8.94
C GLU A 162 4.86 10.61 -7.70
N MET A 163 5.50 9.44 -7.73
CA MET A 163 6.39 8.99 -6.65
C MET A 163 7.62 9.88 -6.50
N MET A 164 8.22 10.35 -7.61
CA MET A 164 9.31 11.33 -7.56
C MET A 164 8.88 12.65 -6.92
N LYS A 165 7.66 13.13 -7.16
CA LYS A 165 7.11 14.33 -6.52
C LYS A 165 6.93 14.12 -5.01
N MET A 166 6.46 12.94 -4.59
CA MET A 166 6.34 12.61 -3.17
C MET A 166 7.71 12.66 -2.48
N CYS A 167 8.77 12.16 -3.12
CA CYS A 167 10.15 12.24 -2.61
C CYS A 167 10.69 13.68 -2.60
N ARG A 168 10.23 14.55 -3.51
CA ARG A 168 10.73 15.93 -3.65
C ARG A 168 9.59 16.94 -3.62
N PRO A 169 9.19 17.43 -2.43
CA PRO A 169 8.16 18.46 -2.30
C PRO A 169 8.42 19.72 -3.15
N GLN A 170 9.67 19.96 -3.49
CA GLN A 170 10.10 21.11 -4.30
C GLN A 170 9.57 21.06 -5.75
N MET A 171 9.18 19.89 -6.24
CA MET A 171 8.67 19.71 -7.59
C MET A 171 7.15 20.00 -7.69
N GLU A 172 6.49 20.18 -6.57
CA GLU A 172 5.07 20.57 -6.53
C GLU A 172 4.95 22.10 -6.54
N ALA A 173 4.08 22.64 -7.38
CA ALA A 173 3.80 24.07 -7.46
C ALA A 173 2.64 24.51 -6.53
N ASP A 174 2.30 23.71 -5.52
CA ASP A 174 1.16 23.90 -4.64
C ASP A 174 1.54 24.58 -3.31
N THR A 175 0.59 25.32 -2.74
CA THR A 175 0.75 26.05 -1.46
C THR A 175 1.10 25.15 -0.27
N ASN A 176 0.62 23.90 -0.26
CA ASN A 176 0.93 22.95 0.80
C ASN A 176 2.37 22.44 0.74
N SER A 177 2.93 22.27 -0.48
CA SER A 177 4.33 21.94 -0.64
C SER A 177 5.26 23.08 -0.20
N LEU A 178 4.81 24.33 -0.34
CA LEU A 178 5.52 25.49 0.21
C LEU A 178 5.52 25.49 1.73
N ALA A 179 4.43 25.12 2.38
CA ALA A 179 4.37 25.00 3.83
C ALA A 179 5.30 23.89 4.36
N ASP A 180 5.36 22.75 3.69
CA ASP A 180 6.28 21.65 4.06
C ASP A 180 7.75 22.05 3.86
N ARG A 181 8.06 22.82 2.82
CA ARG A 181 9.39 23.38 2.61
C ARG A 181 9.80 24.36 3.70
N VAL A 182 8.87 25.22 4.13
CA VAL A 182 9.12 26.16 5.24
C VAL A 182 9.43 25.38 6.51
N ARG A 183 8.64 24.34 6.86
CA ARG A 183 8.91 23.50 8.02
C ARG A 183 10.26 22.78 7.95
N GLN A 184 10.63 22.24 6.78
CA GLN A 184 11.94 21.60 6.62
C GLN A 184 13.10 22.58 6.84
N LEU A 185 12.95 23.83 6.40
CA LEU A 185 13.94 24.87 6.63
C LEU A 185 14.00 25.31 8.11
N GLU A 186 12.85 25.37 8.78
CA GLU A 186 12.75 25.67 10.22
C GLU A 186 13.39 24.57 11.09
N GLN A 187 13.32 23.29 10.65
CA GLN A 187 13.98 22.17 11.36
C GLN A 187 15.50 22.11 11.13
N GLN A 188 16.00 22.75 10.08
CA GLN A 188 17.44 22.81 9.76
C GLN A 188 18.16 24.01 10.43
N LEU A 189 17.43 24.94 11.01
CA LEU A 189 17.90 26.10 11.77
C LEU A 189 17.95 25.81 13.27
#